data_71d1cd37069c8314f3c666d95da0e53c
#
_entry.id   71d1cd37069c8314f3c666d95da0e53c
#
_cell.length_a   1.000
_cell.length_b   1.000
_cell.length_c   1.000
_cell.angle_alpha   90.00
_cell.angle_beta   90.00
_cell.angle_gamma   90.00
#
_symmetry.space_group_name_H-M   'P 1'
#
loop_
_entity.id
_entity.type
_entity.pdbx_description
1 polymer ?
#
loop_
_entity_poly.entity_id
_entity_poly.type
_entity_poly.pdbx_seq_one_letter_code
_entity_poly.pdbx_strand_id
1 'polypeptide(L)'
;MRAIIPVFQRDSNESLYIQLYKYIKEEILHGYAVPGEKLPSLRNLSSSLGISLTTTEQAYNQLLVEGYISSRPHSGFYVNDLGPSAEEQRKLLQSEKTTPSGITRSPSNDSLSTFLYDISSFDFVKWKKCMNQIINNSPERLLSEGSPAGEEDLRKEIAQYVFQSRGVSCDSGQIVTAAGTQQVISLLSNVLKAINISTVACEDPGYLPVRTVFQNKGVTVIPIPVGSQGIEIDKLPTNVGCAAYISPSNQFPTGAVIPVGRRYQLLEWAEENDSYIIEDDYDSELRYFGRPIPALQSLDHNHRVIYLGSFSSTVFAAIRISYVILPPSLSKVFEEINGNYSQTCSKMEQLTLALFIKEGHYQRGIRKMRRLYTRKLQQTIDSFRNCSFVNVGKAASGLNVLLHVSSKKSSNALCKEAATLGLRIQPTTMYSHIAGTHPLIFYYNQVPLKDLPRKIAQLLEAWES
;
A
#
# COMPACT_ATOMS: atom_id res chain seq x y z
N MET A 1 -21.23 -7.31 50.06
CA MET A 1 -20.69 -6.21 49.21
C MET A 1 -19.19 -6.21 49.31
N ARG A 2 -18.51 -6.59 48.25
CA ARG A 2 -17.02 -6.58 48.18
C ARG A 2 -16.57 -5.13 48.04
N ALA A 3 -15.50 -4.75 48.72
CA ALA A 3 -14.99 -3.39 48.61
C ALA A 3 -14.42 -3.15 47.19
N ILE A 4 -14.83 -2.09 46.52
CA ILE A 4 -14.26 -1.62 45.25
C ILE A 4 -12.95 -0.94 45.63
N ILE A 5 -11.81 -1.56 45.30
CA ILE A 5 -10.47 -1.08 45.66
C ILE A 5 -9.59 -1.04 44.41
N PRO A 6 -9.79 -0.09 43.49
CA PRO A 6 -8.92 0.07 42.33
C PRO A 6 -7.54 0.60 42.75
N VAL A 7 -6.50 0.12 42.08
CA VAL A 7 -5.14 0.69 42.25
C VAL A 7 -4.99 1.76 41.18
N PHE A 8 -5.07 3.03 41.56
CA PHE A 8 -4.92 4.15 40.61
C PHE A 8 -3.45 4.41 40.29
N GLN A 9 -3.16 4.46 39.00
CA GLN A 9 -1.84 4.89 38.51
C GLN A 9 -1.87 6.38 38.21
N ARG A 10 -1.31 7.19 39.16
CA ARG A 10 -1.32 8.67 39.05
C ARG A 10 -0.40 9.20 37.96
N ASP A 11 0.60 8.42 37.54
CA ASP A 11 1.56 8.77 36.48
C ASP A 11 1.11 8.28 35.08
N SER A 12 -0.09 7.69 34.99
CA SER A 12 -0.68 7.26 33.73
C SER A 12 -1.32 8.45 33.00
N ASN A 13 -1.27 8.44 31.66
CA ASN A 13 -2.00 9.39 30.81
C ASN A 13 -3.53 9.19 30.85
N GLU A 14 -4.04 8.17 31.56
CA GLU A 14 -5.47 7.93 31.71
C GLU A 14 -6.04 8.67 32.93
N SER A 15 -7.16 9.38 32.70
CA SER A 15 -7.86 10.07 33.77
C SER A 15 -8.44 9.08 34.82
N LEU A 16 -8.54 9.49 36.07
CA LEU A 16 -9.00 8.65 37.17
C LEU A 16 -10.41 8.06 36.95
N TYR A 17 -11.31 8.77 36.24
CA TYR A 17 -12.63 8.24 35.96
C TYR A 17 -12.59 7.07 34.97
N ILE A 18 -11.68 7.08 33.99
CA ILE A 18 -11.48 5.97 33.05
C ILE A 18 -10.95 4.74 33.78
N GLN A 19 -9.98 4.94 34.68
CA GLN A 19 -9.42 3.85 35.48
C GLN A 19 -10.48 3.22 36.38
N LEU A 20 -11.31 4.04 37.04
CA LEU A 20 -12.42 3.56 37.88
C LEU A 20 -13.48 2.84 37.04
N TYR A 21 -13.86 3.41 35.90
CA TYR A 21 -14.82 2.80 34.97
C TYR A 21 -14.32 1.41 34.51
N LYS A 22 -13.07 1.31 34.05
CA LYS A 22 -12.48 0.04 33.59
C LYS A 22 -12.48 -0.99 34.73
N TYR A 23 -12.08 -0.60 35.90
CA TYR A 23 -12.05 -1.49 37.06
C TYR A 23 -13.43 -2.07 37.37
N ILE A 24 -14.47 -1.24 37.48
CA ILE A 24 -15.83 -1.70 37.77
C ILE A 24 -16.37 -2.57 36.63
N LYS A 25 -16.13 -2.20 35.40
CA LYS A 25 -16.50 -2.98 34.21
C LYS A 25 -15.86 -4.38 34.24
N GLU A 26 -14.58 -4.49 34.57
CA GLU A 26 -13.92 -5.78 34.72
C GLU A 26 -14.45 -6.61 35.85
N GLU A 27 -14.75 -6.01 37.01
CA GLU A 27 -15.42 -6.70 38.16
C GLU A 27 -16.79 -7.30 37.72
N ILE A 28 -17.56 -6.58 36.91
CA ILE A 28 -18.86 -7.06 36.38
C ILE A 28 -18.62 -8.18 35.34
N LEU A 29 -17.71 -7.98 34.39
CA LEU A 29 -17.43 -8.96 33.34
C LEU A 29 -16.83 -10.26 33.88
N HIS A 30 -15.98 -10.20 34.91
CA HIS A 30 -15.42 -11.40 35.55
C HIS A 30 -16.38 -12.04 36.58
N GLY A 31 -17.59 -11.47 36.77
CA GLY A 31 -18.59 -12.00 37.68
C GLY A 31 -18.29 -11.79 39.17
N TYR A 32 -17.32 -10.93 39.48
CA TYR A 32 -17.07 -10.56 40.88
C TYR A 32 -18.12 -9.60 41.41
N ALA A 33 -18.72 -8.78 40.58
CA ALA A 33 -19.94 -8.06 40.83
C ALA A 33 -21.11 -8.79 40.12
N VAL A 34 -22.03 -9.33 40.88
CA VAL A 34 -23.09 -10.20 40.34
C VAL A 34 -24.34 -9.43 39.89
N PRO A 35 -25.10 -9.91 38.89
CA PRO A 35 -26.34 -9.29 38.45
C PRO A 35 -27.30 -9.01 39.64
N GLY A 36 -27.88 -7.80 39.67
CA GLY A 36 -28.73 -7.34 40.74
C GLY A 36 -28.01 -6.84 42.00
N GLU A 37 -26.68 -6.95 42.07
CA GLU A 37 -25.90 -6.41 43.20
C GLU A 37 -25.96 -4.88 43.20
N LYS A 38 -26.15 -4.32 44.41
CA LYS A 38 -26.18 -2.87 44.62
C LYS A 38 -24.75 -2.33 44.74
N LEU A 39 -24.40 -1.38 43.88
CA LEU A 39 -23.12 -0.66 43.95
C LEU A 39 -23.14 0.43 45.04
N PRO A 40 -21.97 0.83 45.57
CA PRO A 40 -21.86 1.96 46.48
C PRO A 40 -22.48 3.24 45.90
N SER A 41 -23.02 4.11 46.76
CA SER A 41 -23.46 5.42 46.31
C SER A 41 -22.27 6.25 45.85
N LEU A 42 -22.49 7.21 44.94
CA LEU A 42 -21.43 8.09 44.40
C LEU A 42 -20.64 8.75 45.53
N ARG A 43 -21.31 9.23 46.58
CA ARG A 43 -20.66 9.88 47.73
C ARG A 43 -19.82 8.90 48.56
N ASN A 44 -20.35 7.68 48.80
CA ASN A 44 -19.64 6.67 49.57
C ASN A 44 -18.39 6.20 48.83
N LEU A 45 -18.51 5.97 47.50
CA LEU A 45 -17.39 5.51 46.71
C LEU A 45 -16.30 6.60 46.56
N SER A 46 -16.70 7.85 46.29
CA SER A 46 -15.78 8.96 46.20
C SER A 46 -15.00 9.18 47.51
N SER A 47 -15.69 9.08 48.65
CA SER A 47 -15.07 9.23 49.99
C SER A 47 -14.14 8.06 50.28
N SER A 48 -14.51 6.82 50.00
CA SER A 48 -13.71 5.63 50.27
C SER A 48 -12.45 5.54 49.41
N LEU A 49 -12.49 6.09 48.20
CA LEU A 49 -11.37 6.07 47.23
C LEU A 49 -10.53 7.36 47.26
N GLY A 50 -10.95 8.40 48.01
CA GLY A 50 -10.24 9.69 48.06
C GLY A 50 -10.21 10.42 46.70
N ILE A 51 -11.26 10.28 45.88
CA ILE A 51 -11.39 10.92 44.57
C ILE A 51 -12.58 11.89 44.55
N SER A 52 -12.65 12.75 43.53
CA SER A 52 -13.76 13.70 43.41
C SER A 52 -15.10 13.02 43.14
N LEU A 53 -16.19 13.62 43.62
CA LEU A 53 -17.55 13.14 43.31
C LEU A 53 -17.79 13.12 41.81
N THR A 54 -17.33 14.15 41.08
CA THR A 54 -17.45 14.26 39.62
C THR A 54 -16.74 13.09 38.91
N THR A 55 -15.56 12.68 39.37
CA THR A 55 -14.82 11.53 38.83
C THR A 55 -15.65 10.23 38.96
N THR A 56 -16.23 10.02 40.13
CA THR A 56 -17.10 8.83 40.36
C THR A 56 -18.37 8.88 39.54
N GLU A 57 -18.98 10.06 39.42
CA GLU A 57 -20.19 10.27 38.62
C GLU A 57 -19.94 10.01 37.14
N GLN A 58 -18.82 10.50 36.57
CA GLN A 58 -18.43 10.23 35.19
C GLN A 58 -18.23 8.73 34.91
N ALA A 59 -17.56 8.02 35.82
CA ALA A 59 -17.38 6.57 35.69
C ALA A 59 -18.72 5.82 35.71
N TYR A 60 -19.62 6.18 36.62
CA TYR A 60 -20.96 5.57 36.71
C TYR A 60 -21.84 5.93 35.52
N ASN A 61 -21.79 7.15 35.04
CA ASN A 61 -22.53 7.56 33.85
C ASN A 61 -22.08 6.76 32.60
N GLN A 62 -20.78 6.51 32.47
CA GLN A 62 -20.28 5.67 31.39
C GLN A 62 -20.79 4.23 31.49
N LEU A 63 -20.78 3.64 32.70
CA LEU A 63 -21.33 2.29 32.94
C LEU A 63 -22.85 2.22 32.70
N LEU A 64 -23.60 3.29 33.02
CA LEU A 64 -25.03 3.41 32.72
C LEU A 64 -25.32 3.45 31.21
N VAL A 65 -24.58 4.30 30.48
CA VAL A 65 -24.74 4.45 29.02
C VAL A 65 -24.40 3.15 28.29
N GLU A 66 -23.38 2.42 28.76
CA GLU A 66 -23.00 1.13 28.19
C GLU A 66 -23.88 -0.03 28.68
N GLY A 67 -24.82 0.21 29.63
CA GLY A 67 -25.76 -0.80 30.10
C GLY A 67 -25.18 -1.80 31.09
N TYR A 68 -24.02 -1.61 31.66
CA TYR A 68 -23.45 -2.48 32.70
C TYR A 68 -24.19 -2.35 34.04
N ILE A 69 -24.72 -1.17 34.31
CA ILE A 69 -25.48 -0.88 35.52
C ILE A 69 -26.78 -0.16 35.19
N SER A 70 -27.73 -0.16 36.09
CA SER A 70 -28.96 0.62 36.02
C SER A 70 -29.16 1.44 37.28
N SER A 71 -29.82 2.62 37.13
CA SER A 71 -30.17 3.47 38.25
C SER A 71 -31.63 3.22 38.62
N ARG A 72 -31.90 3.06 39.92
CA ARG A 72 -33.28 2.97 40.49
C ARG A 72 -33.55 4.22 41.31
N PRO A 73 -34.63 4.97 41.01
CA PRO A 73 -34.97 6.18 41.76
C PRO A 73 -35.00 5.90 43.28
N HIS A 74 -34.36 6.79 44.04
CA HIS A 74 -34.23 6.73 45.50
C HIS A 74 -33.54 5.47 46.07
N SER A 75 -33.06 4.55 45.23
CA SER A 75 -32.47 3.27 45.65
C SER A 75 -30.96 3.16 45.32
N GLY A 76 -30.48 3.77 44.21
CA GLY A 76 -29.09 3.74 43.82
C GLY A 76 -28.80 2.96 42.53
N PHE A 77 -27.59 2.48 42.37
CA PHE A 77 -27.09 1.83 41.16
C PHE A 77 -26.99 0.31 41.37
N TYR A 78 -27.35 -0.45 40.33
CA TYR A 78 -27.40 -1.91 40.35
C TYR A 78 -26.72 -2.48 39.12
N VAL A 79 -26.01 -3.58 39.27
CA VAL A 79 -25.43 -4.36 38.17
C VAL A 79 -26.52 -5.01 37.35
N ASN A 80 -26.45 -4.84 36.03
CA ASN A 80 -27.42 -5.46 35.11
C ASN A 80 -27.07 -6.93 34.84
N ASP A 81 -28.09 -7.71 34.48
CA ASP A 81 -27.89 -9.03 33.89
C ASP A 81 -27.48 -8.84 32.39
N LEU A 82 -26.30 -9.29 32.05
CA LEU A 82 -25.78 -9.18 30.69
C LEU A 82 -26.15 -10.39 29.80
N GLY A 83 -26.95 -11.33 30.33
CA GLY A 83 -27.43 -12.52 29.63
C GLY A 83 -26.39 -13.63 29.40
N PRO A 84 -26.79 -14.74 28.74
CA PRO A 84 -25.94 -15.93 28.55
C PRO A 84 -24.68 -15.70 27.73
N SER A 85 -24.72 -14.77 26.78
CA SER A 85 -23.56 -14.41 25.95
C SER A 85 -22.38 -13.82 26.76
N ALA A 86 -22.70 -13.20 27.92
CA ALA A 86 -21.66 -12.70 28.82
C ALA A 86 -21.01 -13.81 29.65
N GLU A 87 -21.76 -14.89 29.95
CA GLU A 87 -21.19 -16.08 30.60
C GLU A 87 -20.30 -16.90 29.68
N GLU A 88 -20.59 -16.96 28.38
CA GLU A 88 -19.72 -17.57 27.39
C GLU A 88 -18.44 -16.75 27.20
N GLN A 89 -18.53 -15.42 27.13
CA GLN A 89 -17.37 -14.53 27.14
C GLN A 89 -16.55 -14.65 28.44
N ARG A 90 -17.19 -14.82 29.59
CA ARG A 90 -16.52 -15.09 30.88
C ARG A 90 -15.71 -16.38 30.84
N LYS A 91 -16.24 -17.43 30.23
CA LYS A 91 -15.55 -18.73 30.08
C LYS A 91 -14.39 -18.61 29.09
N LEU A 92 -14.52 -17.85 28.01
CA LEU A 92 -13.46 -17.55 27.05
C LEU A 92 -12.33 -16.74 27.69
N LEU A 93 -12.64 -15.68 28.44
CA LEU A 93 -11.64 -14.85 29.14
C LEU A 93 -10.92 -15.59 30.29
N GLN A 94 -11.56 -16.60 30.90
CA GLN A 94 -10.93 -17.45 31.92
C GLN A 94 -10.08 -18.58 31.31
N SER A 95 -10.35 -19.00 30.09
CA SER A 95 -9.54 -19.97 29.33
C SER A 95 -8.32 -19.35 28.65
N GLU A 96 -8.28 -18.04 28.46
CA GLU A 96 -7.18 -17.30 27.82
C GLU A 96 -6.07 -16.85 28.79
N LYS A 97 -5.80 -17.58 29.88
CA LYS A 97 -4.48 -17.55 30.52
C LYS A 97 -3.43 -18.40 29.81
N THR A 98 -3.71 -18.92 28.64
CA THR A 98 -2.72 -19.27 27.65
C THR A 98 -2.49 -18.03 26.81
N THR A 99 -1.29 -17.47 26.85
CA THR A 99 -0.71 -16.55 25.86
C THR A 99 -1.40 -16.78 24.52
N PRO A 100 -1.95 -15.77 23.84
CA PRO A 100 -2.38 -15.95 22.46
C PRO A 100 -1.18 -16.52 21.75
N SER A 101 -1.25 -17.80 21.40
CA SER A 101 -0.33 -18.37 20.41
C SER A 101 -0.47 -17.42 19.25
N GLY A 102 0.57 -16.60 19.07
CA GLY A 102 0.57 -15.61 18.04
C GLY A 102 0.06 -16.30 16.79
N ILE A 103 -0.82 -15.62 16.05
CA ILE A 103 -0.91 -15.86 14.64
C ILE A 103 0.55 -15.89 14.24
N THR A 104 1.09 -17.08 14.09
CA THR A 104 2.37 -17.31 13.45
C THR A 104 2.14 -16.80 12.05
N ARG A 105 2.36 -15.50 11.87
CA ARG A 105 2.62 -14.97 10.54
C ARG A 105 3.76 -15.81 10.05
N SER A 106 3.45 -16.72 9.13
CA SER A 106 4.48 -17.41 8.39
C SER A 106 5.51 -16.36 7.99
N PRO A 107 6.80 -16.57 8.25
CA PRO A 107 7.84 -15.60 7.91
C PRO A 107 7.92 -15.26 6.41
N SER A 108 7.06 -15.87 5.59
CA SER A 108 6.94 -15.66 4.15
C SER A 108 6.17 -14.42 3.71
N ASN A 109 5.56 -13.67 4.63
CA ASN A 109 4.93 -12.37 4.34
C ASN A 109 5.68 -11.21 5.01
N ASP A 110 7.00 -11.20 4.93
CA ASP A 110 7.74 -9.96 5.05
C ASP A 110 7.26 -9.05 3.93
N SER A 111 6.38 -8.18 4.35
CA SER A 111 5.58 -7.29 3.55
C SER A 111 6.37 -6.70 2.39
N LEU A 112 5.86 -6.88 1.17
CA LEU A 112 6.15 -6.09 -0.04
C LEU A 112 6.12 -4.55 0.22
N SER A 113 5.82 -4.11 1.44
CA SER A 113 5.50 -2.73 1.80
C SER A 113 6.65 -1.91 2.40
N THR A 114 7.85 -2.44 2.58
CA THR A 114 8.93 -1.63 3.15
C THR A 114 9.81 -1.03 2.07
N PHE A 115 9.27 -0.14 1.28
CA PHE A 115 10.07 0.80 0.51
C PHE A 115 10.68 1.81 1.48
N LEU A 116 11.86 1.50 2.03
CA LEU A 116 12.66 2.49 2.75
C LEU A 116 13.42 3.30 1.72
N TYR A 117 13.01 4.54 1.53
CA TYR A 117 13.76 5.51 0.74
C TYR A 117 14.85 6.15 1.60
N ASP A 118 15.90 6.62 0.96
CA ASP A 118 16.78 7.56 1.67
C ASP A 118 15.96 8.76 2.11
N ILE A 119 15.89 9.00 3.41
CA ILE A 119 15.12 10.12 4.00
C ILE A 119 15.53 11.47 3.38
N SER A 120 16.78 11.58 2.94
CA SER A 120 17.29 12.77 2.25
C SER A 120 16.78 12.93 0.82
N SER A 121 16.13 11.92 0.22
CA SER A 121 15.61 11.99 -1.16
C SER A 121 14.38 12.85 -1.29
N PHE A 122 13.54 12.94 -0.24
CA PHE A 122 12.31 13.70 -0.23
C PHE A 122 12.41 14.98 0.62
N ASP A 123 11.77 16.06 0.17
CA ASP A 123 11.77 17.36 0.86
C ASP A 123 10.53 17.51 1.77
N PHE A 124 10.60 16.92 2.96
CA PHE A 124 9.55 17.02 3.97
C PHE A 124 9.29 18.45 4.44
N VAL A 125 10.27 19.35 4.35
CA VAL A 125 10.09 20.77 4.72
C VAL A 125 9.12 21.45 3.74
N LYS A 126 9.32 21.22 2.45
CA LYS A 126 8.42 21.76 1.41
C LYS A 126 7.04 21.11 1.48
N TRP A 127 6.99 19.80 1.71
CA TRP A 127 5.72 19.10 1.91
C TRP A 127 4.90 19.70 3.07
N LYS A 128 5.54 19.87 4.24
CA LYS A 128 4.91 20.52 5.41
C LYS A 128 4.44 21.94 5.09
N LYS A 129 5.23 22.70 4.31
CA LYS A 129 4.82 24.07 3.89
C LYS A 129 3.54 24.02 3.05
N CYS A 130 3.45 23.17 2.05
CA CYS A 130 2.25 22.99 1.23
C CYS A 130 1.05 22.55 2.08
N MET A 131 1.22 21.60 2.99
CA MET A 131 0.17 21.16 3.91
C MET A 131 -0.36 22.32 4.76
N ASN A 132 0.53 23.10 5.36
CA ASN A 132 0.15 24.27 6.17
C ASN A 132 -0.58 25.33 5.33
N GLN A 133 -0.21 25.52 4.07
CA GLN A 133 -0.92 26.43 3.17
C GLN A 133 -2.38 25.99 2.93
N ILE A 134 -2.63 24.69 2.75
CA ILE A 134 -3.99 24.16 2.62
C ILE A 134 -4.81 24.41 3.90
N ILE A 135 -4.24 24.11 5.07
CA ILE A 135 -4.91 24.30 6.36
C ILE A 135 -5.25 25.77 6.61
N ASN A 136 -4.31 26.67 6.29
CA ASN A 136 -4.48 28.10 6.61
C ASN A 136 -5.36 28.85 5.60
N ASN A 137 -5.32 28.46 4.31
CA ASN A 137 -5.95 29.24 3.25
C ASN A 137 -7.30 28.68 2.79
N SER A 138 -7.59 27.40 3.07
CA SER A 138 -8.81 26.74 2.60
C SER A 138 -9.29 25.66 3.57
N PRO A 139 -9.41 25.95 4.88
CA PRO A 139 -9.80 24.95 5.90
C PRO A 139 -11.21 24.41 5.64
N GLU A 140 -12.11 25.21 5.07
CA GLU A 140 -13.47 24.82 4.72
C GLU A 140 -13.53 23.63 3.75
N ARG A 141 -12.55 23.50 2.86
CA ARG A 141 -12.45 22.36 1.94
C ARG A 141 -12.26 21.04 2.66
N LEU A 142 -11.68 21.06 3.84
CA LEU A 142 -11.41 19.86 4.64
C LEU A 142 -12.63 19.38 5.43
N LEU A 143 -13.69 20.19 5.50
CA LEU A 143 -14.95 19.87 6.20
C LEU A 143 -15.94 19.09 5.33
N SER A 144 -15.63 18.89 4.05
CA SER A 144 -16.47 18.14 3.10
C SER A 144 -15.74 16.95 2.53
N GLU A 145 -16.47 15.88 2.19
CA GLU A 145 -15.92 14.76 1.45
C GLU A 145 -15.42 15.16 0.07
N GLY A 146 -14.44 14.42 -0.47
CA GLY A 146 -13.95 14.60 -1.82
C GLY A 146 -14.83 13.94 -2.87
N SER A 147 -14.61 14.30 -4.14
CA SER A 147 -15.21 13.58 -5.27
C SER A 147 -14.78 12.12 -5.27
N PRO A 148 -15.65 11.16 -5.65
CA PRO A 148 -15.28 9.75 -5.83
C PRO A 148 -14.05 9.55 -6.72
N ALA A 149 -13.89 10.36 -7.76
CA ALA A 149 -12.72 10.34 -8.64
C ALA A 149 -11.46 11.00 -8.04
N GLY A 150 -11.58 11.68 -6.90
CA GLY A 150 -10.51 12.44 -6.26
C GLY A 150 -10.58 13.95 -6.52
N GLU A 151 -9.72 14.69 -5.81
CA GLU A 151 -9.71 16.15 -5.87
C GLU A 151 -9.36 16.66 -7.28
N GLU A 152 -10.17 17.57 -7.79
CA GLU A 152 -10.02 18.11 -9.16
C GLU A 152 -8.67 18.79 -9.35
N ASP A 153 -8.19 19.52 -8.33
CA ASP A 153 -6.88 20.17 -8.37
C ASP A 153 -5.77 19.16 -8.62
N LEU A 154 -5.81 18.01 -7.93
CA LEU A 154 -4.82 16.96 -8.12
C LEU A 154 -4.93 16.32 -9.51
N ARG A 155 -6.15 16.05 -9.97
CA ARG A 155 -6.38 15.46 -11.29
C ARG A 155 -5.88 16.37 -12.42
N LYS A 156 -6.07 17.68 -12.31
CA LYS A 156 -5.53 18.69 -13.26
C LYS A 156 -4.00 18.68 -13.28
N GLU A 157 -3.37 18.66 -12.10
CA GLU A 157 -1.91 18.62 -12.01
C GLU A 157 -1.34 17.30 -12.53
N ILE A 158 -2.03 16.17 -12.32
CA ILE A 158 -1.65 14.87 -12.89
C ILE A 158 -1.73 14.92 -14.42
N ALA A 159 -2.84 15.41 -15.00
CA ALA A 159 -3.01 15.51 -16.45
C ALA A 159 -1.86 16.31 -17.10
N GLN A 160 -1.54 17.47 -16.55
CA GLN A 160 -0.43 18.30 -17.03
C GLN A 160 0.93 17.60 -16.88
N TYR A 161 1.15 16.95 -15.75
CA TYR A 161 2.41 16.27 -15.46
C TYR A 161 2.65 15.08 -16.41
N VAL A 162 1.66 14.20 -16.62
CA VAL A 162 1.83 13.01 -17.47
C VAL A 162 1.95 13.40 -18.95
N PHE A 163 1.28 14.47 -19.38
CA PHE A 163 1.47 15.03 -20.72
C PHE A 163 2.92 15.47 -20.94
N GLN A 164 3.46 16.28 -20.03
CA GLN A 164 4.83 16.80 -20.13
C GLN A 164 5.92 15.73 -20.00
N SER A 165 5.70 14.74 -19.15
CA SER A 165 6.72 13.73 -18.81
C SER A 165 6.64 12.46 -19.67
N ARG A 166 5.45 12.07 -20.12
CA ARG A 166 5.20 10.77 -20.77
C ARG A 166 4.46 10.87 -22.10
N GLY A 167 4.00 12.08 -22.49
CA GLY A 167 3.19 12.28 -23.69
C GLY A 167 1.74 11.80 -23.57
N VAL A 168 1.30 11.39 -22.38
CA VAL A 168 -0.06 10.92 -22.13
C VAL A 168 -1.04 12.07 -22.26
N SER A 169 -2.01 11.95 -23.18
CA SER A 169 -3.04 12.96 -23.42
C SER A 169 -4.35 12.55 -22.75
N CYS A 170 -4.85 13.38 -21.85
CA CYS A 170 -6.11 13.15 -21.15
C CYS A 170 -6.67 14.44 -20.56
N ASP A 171 -7.99 14.44 -20.31
CA ASP A 171 -8.66 15.45 -19.49
C ASP A 171 -8.70 15.02 -18.02
N SER A 172 -8.79 15.98 -17.12
CA SER A 172 -8.91 15.70 -15.68
C SER A 172 -10.13 14.85 -15.31
N GLY A 173 -11.20 14.87 -16.11
CA GLY A 173 -12.38 14.01 -15.97
C GLY A 173 -12.09 12.52 -16.18
N GLN A 174 -11.05 12.18 -16.94
CA GLN A 174 -10.65 10.79 -17.18
C GLN A 174 -9.80 10.21 -16.04
N ILE A 175 -9.37 11.02 -15.07
CA ILE A 175 -8.44 10.63 -14.02
C ILE A 175 -9.20 10.25 -12.76
N VAL A 176 -8.88 9.08 -12.20
CA VAL A 176 -9.38 8.62 -10.91
C VAL A 176 -8.19 8.35 -9.99
N THR A 177 -8.20 8.93 -8.79
CA THR A 177 -7.20 8.67 -7.74
C THR A 177 -7.73 7.69 -6.71
N ALA A 178 -6.88 6.84 -6.16
CA ALA A 178 -7.25 5.92 -5.10
C ALA A 178 -6.05 5.56 -4.19
N ALA A 179 -6.33 4.93 -3.04
CA ALA A 179 -5.35 4.60 -2.00
C ALA A 179 -4.36 3.50 -2.42
N GLY A 180 -3.54 3.80 -3.42
CA GLY A 180 -2.52 2.94 -4.00
C GLY A 180 -3.05 2.02 -5.10
N THR A 181 -2.11 1.40 -5.82
CA THR A 181 -2.38 0.59 -7.01
C THR A 181 -3.43 -0.52 -6.78
N GLN A 182 -3.40 -1.20 -5.64
CA GLN A 182 -4.37 -2.26 -5.34
C GLN A 182 -5.80 -1.75 -5.29
N GLN A 183 -6.03 -0.56 -4.74
CA GLN A 183 -7.36 0.04 -4.71
C GLN A 183 -7.79 0.53 -6.11
N VAL A 184 -6.86 1.09 -6.89
CA VAL A 184 -7.11 1.44 -8.29
C VAL A 184 -7.56 0.19 -9.08
N ILE A 185 -6.83 -0.93 -8.96
CA ILE A 185 -7.17 -2.19 -9.63
C ILE A 185 -8.52 -2.76 -9.14
N SER A 186 -8.83 -2.60 -7.85
CA SER A 186 -10.13 -2.99 -7.30
C SER A 186 -11.29 -2.23 -7.95
N LEU A 187 -11.14 -0.90 -8.11
CA LEU A 187 -12.13 -0.06 -8.81
C LEU A 187 -12.19 -0.40 -10.30
N LEU A 188 -11.05 -0.54 -10.95
CA LEU A 188 -10.96 -0.91 -12.36
C LEU A 188 -11.59 -2.27 -12.64
N SER A 189 -11.46 -3.24 -11.73
CA SER A 189 -12.12 -4.55 -11.87
C SER A 189 -13.66 -4.42 -11.96
N ASN A 190 -14.25 -3.47 -11.24
CA ASN A 190 -15.68 -3.22 -11.34
C ASN A 190 -16.04 -2.60 -12.70
N VAL A 191 -15.23 -1.65 -13.20
CA VAL A 191 -15.43 -1.03 -14.53
C VAL A 191 -15.33 -2.07 -15.65
N LEU A 192 -14.29 -2.93 -15.61
CA LEU A 192 -14.11 -3.99 -16.62
C LEU A 192 -15.30 -4.97 -16.62
N LYS A 193 -15.78 -5.36 -15.45
CA LYS A 193 -16.96 -6.24 -15.36
C LYS A 193 -18.24 -5.59 -15.90
N ALA A 194 -18.43 -4.31 -15.69
CA ALA A 194 -19.59 -3.58 -16.20
C ALA A 194 -19.64 -3.55 -17.74
N ILE A 195 -18.48 -3.69 -18.38
CA ILE A 195 -18.37 -3.83 -19.85
C ILE A 195 -18.15 -5.29 -20.31
N ASN A 196 -18.52 -6.26 -19.46
CA ASN A 196 -18.41 -7.70 -19.72
C ASN A 196 -16.98 -8.24 -19.90
N ILE A 197 -15.95 -7.54 -19.45
CA ILE A 197 -14.58 -8.06 -19.40
C ILE A 197 -14.33 -8.71 -18.06
N SER A 198 -14.22 -10.03 -18.05
CA SER A 198 -13.98 -10.85 -16.84
C SER A 198 -12.63 -11.59 -16.87
N THR A 199 -11.80 -11.32 -17.86
CA THR A 199 -10.48 -11.96 -18.04
C THR A 199 -9.40 -10.91 -18.17
N VAL A 200 -8.29 -11.12 -17.45
CA VAL A 200 -7.09 -10.25 -17.52
C VAL A 200 -5.86 -11.12 -17.77
N ALA A 201 -5.16 -10.85 -18.86
CA ALA A 201 -3.84 -11.40 -19.16
C ALA A 201 -2.79 -10.61 -18.39
N CYS A 202 -1.95 -11.27 -17.57
CA CYS A 202 -0.91 -10.62 -16.76
C CYS A 202 0.46 -11.16 -17.13
N GLU A 203 1.46 -10.27 -17.15
CA GLU A 203 2.86 -10.66 -17.29
C GLU A 203 3.29 -11.71 -16.25
N ASP A 204 4.04 -12.75 -16.68
CA ASP A 204 4.62 -13.77 -15.81
C ASP A 204 6.10 -13.99 -16.15
N PRO A 205 7.04 -13.62 -15.26
CA PRO A 205 6.83 -13.02 -13.94
C PRO A 205 6.25 -11.60 -14.02
N GLY A 206 5.54 -11.21 -12.96
CA GLY A 206 4.93 -9.88 -12.87
C GLY A 206 4.57 -9.49 -11.43
N TYR A 207 3.90 -8.38 -11.26
CA TYR A 207 3.55 -7.84 -9.95
C TYR A 207 2.39 -8.59 -9.31
N LEU A 208 2.70 -9.53 -8.41
CA LEU A 208 1.74 -10.44 -7.77
C LEU A 208 0.54 -9.76 -7.09
N PRO A 209 0.69 -8.63 -6.34
CA PRO A 209 -0.44 -8.00 -5.67
C PRO A 209 -1.59 -7.63 -6.59
N VAL A 210 -1.31 -7.24 -7.84
CA VAL A 210 -2.35 -6.92 -8.84
C VAL A 210 -3.10 -8.18 -9.27
N ARG A 211 -2.39 -9.28 -9.53
CA ARG A 211 -3.03 -10.58 -9.86
C ARG A 211 -3.97 -11.02 -8.74
N THR A 212 -3.50 -10.92 -7.48
CA THR A 212 -4.31 -11.27 -6.29
C THR A 212 -5.58 -10.44 -6.20
N VAL A 213 -5.51 -9.13 -6.47
CA VAL A 213 -6.70 -8.26 -6.45
C VAL A 213 -7.70 -8.66 -7.54
N PHE A 214 -7.25 -8.90 -8.78
CA PHE A 214 -8.12 -9.38 -9.86
C PHE A 214 -8.82 -10.68 -9.49
N GLN A 215 -8.06 -11.69 -8.99
CA GLN A 215 -8.60 -12.96 -8.55
C GLN A 215 -9.63 -12.82 -7.42
N ASN A 216 -9.33 -12.01 -6.39
CA ASN A 216 -10.24 -11.75 -5.28
C ASN A 216 -11.52 -11.01 -5.72
N LYS A 217 -11.45 -10.29 -6.83
CA LYS A 217 -12.61 -9.67 -7.48
C LYS A 217 -13.36 -10.62 -8.41
N GLY A 218 -12.95 -11.89 -8.51
CA GLY A 218 -13.56 -12.88 -9.39
C GLY A 218 -13.30 -12.62 -10.88
N VAL A 219 -12.14 -12.01 -11.19
CA VAL A 219 -11.63 -11.87 -12.55
C VAL A 219 -10.68 -13.02 -12.84
N THR A 220 -10.83 -13.67 -13.99
CA THR A 220 -9.93 -14.73 -14.44
C THR A 220 -8.58 -14.14 -14.83
N VAL A 221 -7.50 -14.63 -14.25
CA VAL A 221 -6.14 -14.18 -14.55
C VAL A 221 -5.42 -15.22 -15.39
N ILE A 222 -4.95 -14.82 -16.58
CA ILE A 222 -4.15 -15.67 -17.47
C ILE A 222 -2.69 -15.18 -17.40
N PRO A 223 -1.75 -16.02 -16.92
CA PRO A 223 -0.33 -15.68 -16.92
C PRO A 223 0.24 -15.75 -18.33
N ILE A 224 0.89 -14.69 -18.79
CA ILE A 224 1.55 -14.64 -20.10
C ILE A 224 3.06 -14.49 -19.90
N PRO A 225 3.89 -15.35 -20.48
CA PRO A 225 5.33 -15.29 -20.33
C PRO A 225 5.93 -13.96 -20.78
N VAL A 226 7.02 -13.56 -20.11
CA VAL A 226 7.80 -12.35 -20.42
C VAL A 226 9.16 -12.76 -20.98
N GLY A 227 9.41 -12.35 -22.23
CA GLY A 227 10.71 -12.50 -22.87
C GLY A 227 11.61 -11.26 -22.72
N SER A 228 12.71 -11.24 -23.45
CA SER A 228 13.69 -10.14 -23.40
C SER A 228 13.17 -8.80 -23.92
N GLN A 229 12.04 -8.82 -24.65
CA GLN A 229 11.35 -7.66 -25.21
C GLN A 229 9.97 -7.40 -24.61
N GLY A 230 9.72 -7.89 -23.39
CA GLY A 230 8.46 -7.78 -22.68
C GLY A 230 7.54 -8.98 -22.92
N ILE A 231 6.24 -8.77 -22.72
CA ILE A 231 5.21 -9.83 -22.83
C ILE A 231 5.20 -10.52 -24.21
N GLU A 232 4.95 -11.83 -24.23
CA GLU A 232 4.80 -12.61 -25.48
C GLU A 232 3.41 -12.38 -26.08
N ILE A 233 3.31 -11.50 -27.10
CA ILE A 233 2.04 -11.01 -27.68
C ILE A 233 1.26 -12.14 -28.35
N ASP A 234 1.95 -13.09 -28.98
CA ASP A 234 1.38 -14.27 -29.64
C ASP A 234 0.66 -15.24 -28.68
N LYS A 235 0.88 -15.08 -27.37
CA LYS A 235 0.19 -15.84 -26.31
C LYS A 235 -0.97 -15.09 -25.66
N LEU A 236 -1.21 -13.86 -26.08
CA LEU A 236 -2.38 -13.11 -25.60
C LEU A 236 -3.66 -13.75 -26.12
N PRO A 237 -4.77 -13.73 -25.33
CA PRO A 237 -6.06 -14.25 -25.78
C PRO A 237 -6.53 -13.55 -27.05
N THR A 238 -7.12 -14.30 -27.98
CA THR A 238 -7.71 -13.80 -29.22
C THR A 238 -9.19 -14.12 -29.27
N ASN A 239 -9.97 -13.31 -29.99
CA ASN A 239 -11.42 -13.48 -30.15
C ASN A 239 -12.24 -13.48 -28.85
N VAL A 240 -11.68 -12.93 -27.77
CA VAL A 240 -12.34 -12.80 -26.46
C VAL A 240 -11.98 -11.44 -25.92
N GLY A 241 -12.96 -10.58 -25.68
CA GLY A 241 -12.71 -9.29 -25.00
C GLY A 241 -12.05 -9.51 -23.65
N CYS A 242 -10.82 -9.00 -23.49
CA CYS A 242 -10.06 -9.12 -22.24
C CYS A 242 -9.25 -7.85 -21.98
N ALA A 243 -8.54 -7.78 -20.84
CA ALA A 243 -7.55 -6.75 -20.61
C ALA A 243 -6.15 -7.37 -20.43
N ALA A 244 -5.11 -6.71 -20.95
CA ALA A 244 -3.72 -7.10 -20.74
C ALA A 244 -3.06 -6.12 -19.74
N TYR A 245 -2.64 -6.61 -18.57
CA TYR A 245 -1.89 -5.82 -17.58
C TYR A 245 -0.40 -5.98 -17.84
N ILE A 246 0.25 -4.88 -18.22
CA ILE A 246 1.65 -4.87 -18.66
C ILE A 246 2.41 -3.64 -18.13
N SER A 247 3.73 -3.74 -18.02
CA SER A 247 4.64 -2.65 -17.65
C SER A 247 5.64 -2.38 -18.79
N PRO A 248 5.23 -1.66 -19.85
CA PRO A 248 6.00 -1.60 -21.10
C PRO A 248 7.28 -0.78 -21.00
N SER A 249 7.41 0.10 -20.02
CA SER A 249 8.57 0.98 -19.85
C SER A 249 9.64 0.43 -18.90
N ASN A 250 9.24 -0.47 -17.99
CA ASN A 250 10.13 -1.09 -17.00
C ASN A 250 9.44 -2.33 -16.42
N GLN A 251 9.52 -3.46 -17.11
CA GLN A 251 8.85 -4.69 -16.67
C GLN A 251 9.40 -5.19 -15.34
N PHE A 252 8.53 -5.49 -14.40
CA PHE A 252 8.89 -6.06 -13.11
C PHE A 252 8.85 -7.61 -13.14
N PRO A 253 9.92 -8.31 -12.72
CA PRO A 253 11.17 -7.78 -12.17
C PRO A 253 12.32 -7.72 -13.19
N THR A 254 12.08 -8.02 -14.48
CA THR A 254 13.12 -8.25 -15.48
C THR A 254 13.82 -6.97 -15.96
N GLY A 255 13.20 -5.81 -15.77
CA GLY A 255 13.67 -4.55 -16.34
C GLY A 255 13.53 -4.47 -17.86
N ALA A 256 12.82 -5.42 -18.49
CA ALA A 256 12.60 -5.41 -19.93
C ALA A 256 11.80 -4.15 -20.34
N VAL A 257 12.13 -3.63 -21.50
CA VAL A 257 11.43 -2.51 -22.12
C VAL A 257 10.86 -2.98 -23.45
N ILE A 258 9.55 -2.73 -23.65
CA ILE A 258 8.89 -3.11 -24.89
C ILE A 258 9.30 -2.13 -26.02
N PRO A 259 9.94 -2.59 -27.10
CA PRO A 259 10.29 -1.77 -28.25
C PRO A 259 9.06 -1.18 -28.94
N VAL A 260 9.24 -0.04 -29.62
CA VAL A 260 8.12 0.69 -30.25
C VAL A 260 7.33 -0.18 -31.25
N GLY A 261 7.99 -1.00 -32.07
CA GLY A 261 7.28 -1.91 -33.00
C GLY A 261 6.33 -2.89 -32.29
N ARG A 262 6.78 -3.44 -31.13
CA ARG A 262 5.92 -4.33 -30.34
C ARG A 262 4.80 -3.56 -29.60
N ARG A 263 4.97 -2.28 -29.33
CA ARG A 263 3.91 -1.43 -28.79
C ARG A 263 2.78 -1.25 -29.78
N TYR A 264 3.08 -1.06 -31.06
CA TYR A 264 2.07 -1.02 -32.12
C TYR A 264 1.37 -2.36 -32.28
N GLN A 265 2.10 -3.49 -32.23
CA GLN A 265 1.49 -4.83 -32.26
C GLN A 265 0.52 -5.06 -31.06
N LEU A 266 0.83 -4.53 -29.88
CA LEU A 266 -0.07 -4.60 -28.72
C LEU A 266 -1.33 -3.77 -28.93
N LEU A 267 -1.21 -2.58 -29.51
CA LEU A 267 -2.37 -1.73 -29.83
C LEU A 267 -3.25 -2.37 -30.90
N GLU A 268 -2.66 -2.94 -31.96
CA GLU A 268 -3.34 -3.71 -32.99
C GLU A 268 -4.07 -4.91 -32.40
N TRP A 269 -3.39 -5.69 -31.54
CA TRP A 269 -4.04 -6.80 -30.82
C TRP A 269 -5.25 -6.33 -30.00
N ALA A 270 -5.13 -5.22 -29.29
CA ALA A 270 -6.23 -4.70 -28.46
C ALA A 270 -7.44 -4.27 -29.31
N GLU A 271 -7.20 -3.68 -30.46
CA GLU A 271 -8.25 -3.27 -31.39
C GLU A 271 -8.94 -4.47 -32.05
N GLU A 272 -8.17 -5.40 -32.62
CA GLU A 272 -8.70 -6.58 -33.33
C GLU A 272 -9.48 -7.52 -32.39
N ASN A 273 -9.20 -7.54 -31.10
CA ASN A 273 -9.83 -8.44 -30.14
C ASN A 273 -10.83 -7.73 -29.21
N ASP A 274 -11.24 -6.50 -29.50
CA ASP A 274 -12.09 -5.66 -28.64
C ASP A 274 -11.61 -5.67 -27.16
N SER A 275 -10.32 -5.56 -26.98
CA SER A 275 -9.61 -5.71 -25.72
C SER A 275 -9.02 -4.37 -25.25
N TYR A 276 -8.58 -4.32 -23.98
CA TYR A 276 -7.91 -3.16 -23.42
C TYR A 276 -6.51 -3.52 -22.96
N ILE A 277 -5.65 -2.52 -22.87
CA ILE A 277 -4.31 -2.63 -22.26
C ILE A 277 -4.30 -1.78 -21.00
N ILE A 278 -3.91 -2.35 -19.89
CA ILE A 278 -3.64 -1.65 -18.63
C ILE A 278 -2.14 -1.44 -18.56
N GLU A 279 -1.69 -0.23 -18.90
CA GLU A 279 -0.28 0.17 -18.83
C GLU A 279 0.07 0.58 -17.40
N ASP A 280 0.80 -0.25 -16.66
CA ASP A 280 1.36 0.12 -15.35
C ASP A 280 2.70 0.82 -15.54
N ASP A 281 2.70 2.13 -15.37
CA ASP A 281 3.85 3.00 -15.56
C ASP A 281 4.52 3.37 -14.23
N TYR A 282 4.78 2.35 -13.41
CA TYR A 282 5.53 2.52 -12.18
C TYR A 282 7.00 2.84 -12.46
N ASP A 283 7.64 3.66 -11.64
CA ASP A 283 9.08 4.00 -11.68
C ASP A 283 9.62 4.56 -13.01
N SER A 284 8.77 4.96 -13.94
CA SER A 284 9.21 5.53 -15.23
C SER A 284 9.97 6.83 -15.06
N GLU A 285 9.67 7.57 -14.01
CA GLU A 285 10.43 8.76 -13.60
C GLU A 285 11.87 8.42 -13.20
N LEU A 286 12.11 7.20 -12.73
CA LEU A 286 13.40 6.72 -12.23
C LEU A 286 14.18 5.98 -13.32
N ARG A 287 14.17 6.52 -14.53
CA ARG A 287 15.03 6.08 -15.63
C ARG A 287 16.34 6.81 -15.58
N TYR A 288 17.45 6.07 -15.48
CA TYR A 288 18.78 6.62 -15.22
C TYR A 288 19.63 6.74 -16.47
N PHE A 289 19.47 5.80 -17.39
CA PHE A 289 20.22 5.76 -18.65
C PHE A 289 19.29 5.93 -19.86
N GLY A 290 19.69 6.77 -20.78
CA GLY A 290 18.93 7.08 -21.99
C GLY A 290 17.88 8.19 -21.81
N ARG A 291 17.13 8.45 -22.89
CA ARG A 291 16.03 9.43 -22.89
C ARG A 291 14.76 8.81 -22.29
N PRO A 292 13.85 9.64 -21.73
CA PRO A 292 12.52 9.17 -21.39
C PRO A 292 11.85 8.48 -22.59
N ILE A 293 11.19 7.36 -22.34
CA ILE A 293 10.40 6.66 -23.36
C ILE A 293 8.97 7.16 -23.23
N PRO A 294 8.28 7.56 -24.30
CA PRO A 294 6.86 7.89 -24.25
C PRO A 294 6.04 6.72 -23.72
N ALA A 295 4.91 6.98 -23.09
CA ALA A 295 3.98 5.95 -22.65
C ALA A 295 3.39 5.19 -23.86
N LEU A 296 2.90 3.97 -23.67
CA LEU A 296 2.14 3.25 -24.69
C LEU A 296 0.86 4.03 -25.02
N GLN A 297 0.20 4.57 -24.01
CA GLN A 297 -0.99 5.42 -24.15
C GLN A 297 -0.79 6.59 -25.13
N SER A 298 0.41 7.17 -25.18
CA SER A 298 0.71 8.27 -26.11
C SER A 298 0.71 7.87 -27.62
N LEU A 299 0.71 6.57 -27.90
CA LEU A 299 0.63 6.00 -29.25
C LEU A 299 -0.80 5.48 -29.57
N ASP A 300 -1.68 5.49 -28.59
CA ASP A 300 -3.03 4.95 -28.69
C ASP A 300 -4.00 5.99 -29.28
N HIS A 301 -4.46 5.75 -30.51
CA HIS A 301 -5.46 6.58 -31.20
C HIS A 301 -6.89 6.04 -31.05
N ASN A 302 -7.05 4.79 -30.57
CA ASN A 302 -8.32 4.07 -30.53
C ASN A 302 -8.90 3.94 -29.12
N HIS A 303 -8.28 4.62 -28.14
CA HIS A 303 -8.72 4.64 -26.74
C HIS A 303 -8.80 3.24 -26.10
N ARG A 304 -7.80 2.38 -26.40
CA ARG A 304 -7.69 1.02 -25.86
C ARG A 304 -6.75 0.92 -24.65
N VAL A 305 -6.01 2.00 -24.31
CA VAL A 305 -5.06 1.98 -23.20
C VAL A 305 -5.63 2.68 -21.96
N ILE A 306 -5.66 1.95 -20.88
CA ILE A 306 -5.91 2.41 -19.52
C ILE A 306 -4.54 2.65 -18.88
N TYR A 307 -4.19 3.90 -18.60
CA TYR A 307 -2.88 4.23 -18.03
C TYR A 307 -2.93 4.33 -16.51
N LEU A 308 -1.99 3.67 -15.83
CA LEU A 308 -1.89 3.63 -14.37
C LEU A 308 -0.56 4.19 -13.90
N GLY A 309 -0.60 5.09 -12.91
CA GLY A 309 0.57 5.66 -12.28
C GLY A 309 0.47 5.71 -10.76
N SER A 310 1.61 5.89 -10.10
CA SER A 310 1.68 5.90 -8.64
C SER A 310 2.70 6.90 -8.12
N PHE A 311 2.34 7.61 -7.04
CA PHE A 311 3.25 8.50 -6.33
C PHE A 311 4.03 7.81 -5.20
N SER A 312 3.74 6.53 -4.93
CA SER A 312 4.36 5.81 -3.81
C SER A 312 5.88 5.66 -3.94
N SER A 313 6.41 5.57 -5.17
CA SER A 313 7.85 5.45 -5.45
C SER A 313 8.56 6.79 -5.54
N THR A 314 7.83 7.88 -5.80
CA THR A 314 8.42 9.17 -6.19
C THR A 314 8.20 10.28 -5.18
N VAL A 315 7.26 10.09 -4.26
CA VAL A 315 7.02 10.98 -3.10
C VAL A 315 7.50 10.29 -1.84
N PHE A 316 6.69 9.47 -1.22
CA PHE A 316 7.05 8.54 -0.13
C PHE A 316 6.01 7.41 -0.06
N ALA A 317 6.40 6.23 0.41
CA ALA A 317 5.55 5.04 0.36
C ALA A 317 4.20 5.19 1.10
N ALA A 318 4.17 5.96 2.20
CA ALA A 318 2.99 6.16 3.03
C ALA A 318 1.96 7.13 2.41
N ILE A 319 2.29 7.87 1.34
CA ILE A 319 1.35 8.77 0.66
C ILE A 319 0.11 8.03 0.14
N ARG A 320 0.31 6.78 -0.28
CA ARG A 320 -0.74 5.88 -0.79
C ARG A 320 -1.66 6.53 -1.82
N ILE A 321 -1.13 7.34 -2.74
CA ILE A 321 -1.88 7.90 -3.86
C ILE A 321 -1.37 7.26 -5.15
N SER A 322 -2.26 6.55 -5.84
CA SER A 322 -2.10 6.09 -7.22
C SER A 322 -3.27 6.60 -8.04
N TYR A 323 -3.13 6.61 -9.33
CA TYR A 323 -4.17 7.10 -10.24
C TYR A 323 -4.29 6.21 -11.47
N VAL A 324 -5.47 6.23 -12.06
CA VAL A 324 -5.73 5.64 -13.36
C VAL A 324 -6.32 6.69 -14.29
N ILE A 325 -5.93 6.64 -15.54
CA ILE A 325 -6.48 7.45 -16.63
C ILE A 325 -7.29 6.51 -17.51
N LEU A 326 -8.57 6.73 -17.51
CA LEU A 326 -9.54 5.89 -18.23
C LEU A 326 -9.78 6.46 -19.64
N PRO A 327 -9.92 5.63 -20.66
CA PRO A 327 -10.55 6.03 -21.92
C PRO A 327 -11.89 6.73 -21.68
N PRO A 328 -12.32 7.67 -22.55
CA PRO A 328 -13.56 8.44 -22.34
C PRO A 328 -14.80 7.57 -22.13
N SER A 329 -14.90 6.44 -22.83
CA SER A 329 -16.00 5.47 -22.67
C SER A 329 -16.02 4.84 -21.26
N LEU A 330 -14.84 4.47 -20.74
CA LEU A 330 -14.72 3.86 -19.42
C LEU A 330 -14.88 4.87 -18.27
N SER A 331 -14.56 6.14 -18.51
CA SER A 331 -14.81 7.20 -17.51
C SER A 331 -16.30 7.35 -17.21
N LYS A 332 -17.16 7.27 -18.23
CA LYS A 332 -18.61 7.29 -18.05
C LYS A 332 -19.11 6.09 -17.23
N VAL A 333 -18.62 4.90 -17.58
CA VAL A 333 -18.94 3.69 -16.81
C VAL A 333 -18.48 3.81 -15.36
N PHE A 334 -17.28 4.38 -15.11
CA PHE A 334 -16.79 4.61 -13.76
C PHE A 334 -17.73 5.54 -12.97
N GLU A 335 -18.18 6.65 -13.55
CA GLU A 335 -19.11 7.59 -12.90
C GLU A 335 -20.43 6.91 -12.56
N GLU A 336 -20.99 6.11 -13.46
CA GLU A 336 -22.25 5.39 -13.24
C GLU A 336 -22.18 4.39 -12.07
N ILE A 337 -21.08 3.60 -11.97
CA ILE A 337 -20.98 2.52 -10.99
C ILE A 337 -20.33 2.95 -9.67
N ASN A 338 -19.52 4.02 -9.66
CA ASN A 338 -18.78 4.46 -8.48
C ASN A 338 -19.21 5.84 -7.96
N GLY A 339 -20.25 6.46 -8.53
CA GLY A 339 -20.73 7.79 -8.12
C GLY A 339 -21.14 7.90 -6.65
N ASN A 340 -21.52 6.78 -6.03
CA ASN A 340 -21.91 6.69 -4.62
C ASN A 340 -20.79 6.17 -3.70
N TYR A 341 -19.56 6.00 -4.20
CA TYR A 341 -18.44 5.56 -3.39
C TYR A 341 -17.72 6.76 -2.77
N SER A 342 -17.34 6.64 -1.51
CA SER A 342 -16.48 7.63 -0.88
C SER A 342 -15.04 7.48 -1.38
N GLN A 343 -14.32 8.61 -1.47
CA GLN A 343 -12.93 8.64 -1.87
C GLN A 343 -12.04 7.95 -0.82
N THR A 344 -11.10 7.12 -1.28
CA THR A 344 -10.22 6.33 -0.41
C THR A 344 -8.91 7.05 -0.04
N CYS A 345 -8.52 8.09 -0.79
CA CYS A 345 -7.36 8.92 -0.46
C CYS A 345 -7.77 10.06 0.46
N SER A 346 -6.92 10.39 1.43
CA SER A 346 -7.08 11.58 2.26
C SER A 346 -7.15 12.84 1.40
N LYS A 347 -8.20 13.64 1.58
CA LYS A 347 -8.37 14.92 0.89
C LYS A 347 -7.22 15.87 1.17
N MET A 348 -6.75 15.94 2.42
CA MET A 348 -5.60 16.73 2.83
C MET A 348 -4.35 16.37 2.01
N GLU A 349 -4.05 15.08 1.87
CA GLU A 349 -2.88 14.62 1.12
C GLU A 349 -3.02 14.88 -0.37
N GLN A 350 -4.22 14.71 -0.94
CA GLN A 350 -4.47 15.02 -2.34
C GLN A 350 -4.25 16.51 -2.64
N LEU A 351 -4.82 17.41 -1.82
CA LEU A 351 -4.65 18.85 -1.98
C LEU A 351 -3.19 19.29 -1.76
N THR A 352 -2.52 18.69 -0.78
CA THR A 352 -1.10 18.95 -0.52
C THR A 352 -0.24 18.52 -1.70
N LEU A 353 -0.51 17.33 -2.28
CA LEU A 353 0.21 16.81 -3.44
C LEU A 353 -0.04 17.68 -4.68
N ALA A 354 -1.27 18.11 -4.91
CA ALA A 354 -1.60 19.02 -6.00
C ALA A 354 -0.76 20.30 -5.92
N LEU A 355 -0.73 20.94 -4.75
CA LEU A 355 0.06 22.14 -4.53
C LEU A 355 1.57 21.87 -4.67
N PHE A 356 2.05 20.73 -4.18
CA PHE A 356 3.46 20.32 -4.27
C PHE A 356 3.90 20.10 -5.73
N ILE A 357 3.03 19.57 -6.59
CA ILE A 357 3.26 19.45 -8.03
C ILE A 357 3.23 20.83 -8.68
N LYS A 358 2.19 21.62 -8.44
CA LYS A 358 1.96 22.96 -8.99
C LYS A 358 3.13 23.90 -8.72
N GLU A 359 3.71 23.89 -7.52
CA GLU A 359 4.88 24.71 -7.16
C GLU A 359 6.21 24.13 -7.70
N GLY A 360 6.19 23.03 -8.46
CA GLY A 360 7.35 22.40 -9.08
C GLY A 360 8.27 21.70 -8.07
N HIS A 361 7.82 21.46 -6.85
CA HIS A 361 8.60 20.74 -5.84
C HIS A 361 8.75 19.27 -6.23
N TYR A 362 7.72 18.65 -6.77
CA TYR A 362 7.72 17.28 -7.24
C TYR A 362 8.80 17.05 -8.31
N GLN A 363 8.81 17.86 -9.36
CA GLN A 363 9.78 17.73 -10.45
C GLN A 363 11.24 17.97 -9.99
N ARG A 364 11.45 18.87 -9.01
CA ARG A 364 12.77 19.04 -8.37
C ARG A 364 13.17 17.81 -7.56
N GLY A 365 12.21 17.19 -6.84
CA GLY A 365 12.41 15.94 -6.12
C GLY A 365 12.85 14.80 -7.05
N ILE A 366 12.12 14.58 -8.14
CA ILE A 366 12.44 13.57 -9.15
C ILE A 366 13.88 13.76 -9.68
N ARG A 367 14.28 14.97 -10.02
CA ARG A 367 15.66 15.23 -10.49
C ARG A 367 16.72 14.88 -9.44
N LYS A 368 16.44 15.16 -8.15
CA LYS A 368 17.33 14.80 -7.04
C LYS A 368 17.42 13.29 -6.85
N MET A 369 16.28 12.61 -6.87
CA MET A 369 16.20 11.15 -6.77
C MET A 369 16.93 10.46 -7.91
N ARG A 370 16.73 10.91 -9.17
CA ARG A 370 17.44 10.36 -10.33
C ARG A 370 18.96 10.42 -10.14
N ARG A 371 19.51 11.56 -9.72
CA ARG A 371 20.96 11.69 -9.48
C ARG A 371 21.47 10.71 -8.42
N LEU A 372 20.72 10.55 -7.32
CA LEU A 372 21.10 9.65 -6.24
C LEU A 372 21.05 8.19 -6.70
N TYR A 373 19.94 7.78 -7.29
CA TYR A 373 19.74 6.38 -7.68
C TYR A 373 20.54 5.98 -8.93
N THR A 374 20.88 6.91 -9.83
CA THR A 374 21.87 6.67 -10.88
C THR A 374 23.22 6.24 -10.29
N ARG A 375 23.69 6.95 -9.25
CA ARG A 375 24.95 6.61 -8.57
C ARG A 375 24.86 5.26 -7.86
N LYS A 376 23.74 5.00 -7.15
CA LYS A 376 23.54 3.73 -6.46
C LYS A 376 23.51 2.56 -7.43
N LEU A 377 22.77 2.69 -8.53
CA LEU A 377 22.69 1.66 -9.55
C LEU A 377 24.05 1.38 -10.17
N GLN A 378 24.77 2.44 -10.59
CA GLN A 378 26.10 2.28 -11.15
C GLN A 378 27.06 1.57 -10.19
N GLN A 379 27.07 1.99 -8.91
CA GLN A 379 27.91 1.37 -7.88
C GLN A 379 27.51 -0.07 -7.61
N THR A 380 26.21 -0.38 -7.66
CA THR A 380 25.72 -1.76 -7.54
C THR A 380 26.23 -2.62 -8.69
N ILE A 381 26.09 -2.17 -9.94
CA ILE A 381 26.57 -2.89 -11.13
C ILE A 381 28.09 -3.11 -11.04
N ASP A 382 28.84 -2.05 -10.71
CA ASP A 382 30.30 -2.12 -10.62
C ASP A 382 30.76 -3.09 -9.52
N SER A 383 30.04 -3.17 -8.40
CA SER A 383 30.38 -4.07 -7.29
C SER A 383 30.19 -5.56 -7.64
N PHE A 384 29.27 -5.89 -8.56
CA PHE A 384 29.08 -7.26 -9.03
C PHE A 384 29.89 -7.62 -10.28
N ARG A 385 30.52 -6.64 -10.95
CA ARG A 385 31.17 -6.80 -12.28
C ARG A 385 32.21 -7.93 -12.35
N ASN A 386 32.98 -8.12 -11.29
CA ASN A 386 34.06 -9.08 -11.24
C ASN A 386 33.67 -10.42 -10.62
N CYS A 387 32.40 -10.62 -10.33
CA CYS A 387 31.90 -11.87 -9.74
C CYS A 387 31.54 -12.86 -10.84
N SER A 388 32.10 -14.07 -10.79
CA SER A 388 31.88 -15.11 -11.82
C SER A 388 30.54 -15.84 -11.66
N PHE A 389 29.97 -15.85 -10.46
CA PHE A 389 28.73 -16.57 -10.15
C PHE A 389 27.49 -15.68 -10.02
N VAL A 390 27.64 -14.35 -10.14
CA VAL A 390 26.51 -13.42 -10.15
C VAL A 390 26.50 -12.61 -11.44
N ASN A 391 25.40 -12.66 -12.16
CA ASN A 391 25.15 -11.82 -13.33
C ASN A 391 24.03 -10.85 -13.04
N VAL A 392 24.29 -9.54 -13.23
CA VAL A 392 23.28 -8.49 -13.07
C VAL A 392 22.47 -8.38 -14.36
N GLY A 393 21.15 -8.53 -14.25
CA GLY A 393 20.23 -8.37 -15.36
C GLY A 393 20.19 -6.97 -15.92
N LYS A 394 19.39 -6.74 -16.96
CA LYS A 394 19.20 -5.39 -17.54
C LYS A 394 18.69 -4.43 -16.47
N ALA A 395 19.43 -3.33 -16.26
CA ALA A 395 19.12 -2.36 -15.23
C ALA A 395 19.32 -0.95 -15.78
N ALA A 396 18.23 -0.34 -16.27
CA ALA A 396 18.25 1.04 -16.79
C ALA A 396 17.36 1.98 -15.98
N SER A 397 16.51 1.44 -15.12
CA SER A 397 15.47 2.16 -14.37
C SER A 397 15.10 1.41 -13.09
N GLY A 398 14.24 2.02 -12.27
CA GLY A 398 13.66 1.41 -11.08
C GLY A 398 14.57 1.41 -9.85
N LEU A 399 14.10 0.81 -8.77
CA LEU A 399 14.74 0.82 -7.44
C LEU A 399 15.36 -0.53 -7.05
N ASN A 400 15.37 -1.49 -7.97
CA ASN A 400 15.90 -2.83 -7.80
C ASN A 400 16.63 -3.30 -9.06
N VAL A 401 17.37 -4.38 -8.93
CA VAL A 401 17.98 -5.10 -10.04
C VAL A 401 17.73 -6.57 -9.91
N LEU A 402 17.62 -7.27 -11.03
CA LEU A 402 17.56 -8.72 -11.09
C LEU A 402 18.99 -9.27 -11.08
N LEU A 403 19.28 -10.17 -10.15
CA LEU A 403 20.52 -10.90 -10.06
C LEU A 403 20.28 -12.35 -10.49
N HIS A 404 21.09 -12.89 -11.37
CA HIS A 404 21.14 -14.32 -11.67
C HIS A 404 22.34 -14.93 -10.94
N VAL A 405 22.07 -15.70 -9.89
CA VAL A 405 23.09 -16.27 -9.00
C VAL A 405 23.25 -17.76 -9.29
N SER A 406 24.45 -18.17 -9.72
CA SER A 406 24.82 -19.58 -9.91
C SER A 406 25.35 -20.10 -8.59
N SER A 407 24.56 -20.95 -7.89
CA SER A 407 24.94 -21.50 -6.58
C SER A 407 24.30 -22.85 -6.34
N LYS A 408 24.93 -23.65 -5.48
CA LYS A 408 24.37 -24.89 -4.94
C LYS A 408 23.37 -24.65 -3.82
N LYS A 409 23.39 -23.46 -3.20
CA LYS A 409 22.44 -23.04 -2.18
C LYS A 409 21.08 -22.76 -2.80
N SER A 410 20.01 -22.99 -2.06
CA SER A 410 18.67 -22.62 -2.53
C SER A 410 18.46 -21.10 -2.52
N SER A 411 17.53 -20.59 -3.35
CA SER A 411 17.14 -19.17 -3.36
C SER A 411 16.79 -18.65 -1.95
N ASN A 412 16.12 -19.48 -1.16
CA ASN A 412 15.75 -19.11 0.22
C ASN A 412 16.95 -19.00 1.16
N ALA A 413 17.97 -19.86 0.99
CA ALA A 413 19.20 -19.78 1.76
C ALA A 413 19.98 -18.51 1.42
N LEU A 414 20.14 -18.20 0.13
CA LEU A 414 20.80 -16.98 -0.35
C LEU A 414 20.08 -15.71 0.17
N CYS A 415 18.75 -15.71 0.17
CA CYS A 415 17.97 -14.57 0.71
C CYS A 415 18.12 -14.43 2.23
N LYS A 416 18.16 -15.53 2.98
CA LYS A 416 18.39 -15.51 4.44
C LYS A 416 19.78 -14.97 4.78
N GLU A 417 20.81 -15.39 4.09
CA GLU A 417 22.17 -14.87 4.26
C GLU A 417 22.25 -13.37 3.97
N ALA A 418 21.60 -12.90 2.89
CA ALA A 418 21.49 -11.48 2.59
C ALA A 418 20.79 -10.70 3.72
N ALA A 419 19.72 -11.26 4.30
CA ALA A 419 18.97 -10.62 5.38
C ALA A 419 19.82 -10.46 6.65
N THR A 420 20.73 -11.38 6.98
CA THR A 420 21.66 -11.23 8.13
C THR A 420 22.60 -10.03 7.96
N LEU A 421 22.89 -9.65 6.71
CA LEU A 421 23.71 -8.47 6.37
C LEU A 421 22.86 -7.17 6.28
N GLY A 422 21.55 -7.28 6.55
CA GLY A 422 20.62 -6.18 6.39
C GLY A 422 20.41 -5.77 4.94
N LEU A 423 20.50 -6.73 4.01
CA LEU A 423 20.21 -6.56 2.58
C LEU A 423 18.87 -7.20 2.26
N ARG A 424 18.02 -6.48 1.53
CA ARG A 424 16.75 -7.01 1.04
C ARG A 424 16.94 -7.64 -0.33
N ILE A 425 16.85 -8.96 -0.34
CA ILE A 425 16.86 -9.77 -1.57
C ILE A 425 15.67 -10.72 -1.50
N GLN A 426 14.96 -10.85 -2.61
CA GLN A 426 13.79 -11.73 -2.69
C GLN A 426 13.89 -12.64 -3.91
N PRO A 427 13.43 -13.90 -3.80
CA PRO A 427 13.36 -14.78 -4.97
C PRO A 427 12.27 -14.25 -5.92
N THR A 428 12.47 -14.44 -7.21
CA THR A 428 11.42 -14.23 -8.19
C THR A 428 10.56 -15.48 -8.32
N THR A 429 9.37 -15.33 -8.92
CA THR A 429 8.56 -16.47 -9.36
C THR A 429 9.05 -17.08 -10.68
N MET A 430 10.10 -16.52 -11.29
CA MET A 430 10.70 -17.05 -12.51
C MET A 430 11.27 -18.44 -12.28
N TYR A 431 10.95 -19.36 -13.19
CA TYR A 431 11.67 -20.62 -13.28
C TYR A 431 13.01 -20.39 -13.97
N SER A 432 14.09 -20.80 -13.32
CA SER A 432 15.40 -20.86 -13.98
C SER A 432 15.41 -22.04 -14.95
N HIS A 433 15.70 -21.78 -16.22
CA HIS A 433 15.92 -22.86 -17.21
C HIS A 433 17.31 -23.51 -17.07
N ILE A 434 18.16 -22.94 -16.22
CA ILE A 434 19.53 -23.42 -15.96
C ILE A 434 19.57 -23.96 -14.54
N ALA A 435 19.86 -25.22 -14.39
CA ALA A 435 20.02 -25.85 -13.08
C ALA A 435 21.06 -25.11 -12.22
N GLY A 436 20.72 -24.83 -10.97
CA GLY A 436 21.60 -24.13 -10.03
C GLY A 436 21.68 -22.60 -10.25
N THR A 437 20.83 -22.03 -11.12
CA THR A 437 20.73 -20.57 -11.28
C THR A 437 19.49 -20.04 -10.59
N HIS A 438 19.67 -19.03 -9.72
CA HIS A 438 18.63 -18.43 -8.91
C HIS A 438 18.41 -16.97 -9.32
N PRO A 439 17.25 -16.62 -9.94
CA PRO A 439 16.89 -15.23 -10.21
C PRO A 439 16.38 -14.59 -8.93
N LEU A 440 17.08 -13.55 -8.46
CA LEU A 440 16.83 -12.84 -7.21
C LEU A 440 16.66 -11.34 -7.47
N ILE A 441 15.72 -10.70 -6.77
CA ILE A 441 15.51 -9.25 -6.84
C ILE A 441 16.29 -8.59 -5.71
N PHE A 442 17.27 -7.76 -6.03
CA PHE A 442 18.04 -6.97 -5.06
C PHE A 442 17.54 -5.53 -5.02
N TYR A 443 17.08 -5.09 -3.86
CA TYR A 443 16.59 -3.72 -3.61
C TYR A 443 17.73 -2.82 -3.14
N TYR A 444 18.55 -2.32 -4.07
CA TYR A 444 19.70 -1.46 -3.78
C TYR A 444 19.32 -0.08 -3.23
N ASN A 445 18.09 0.38 -3.46
CA ASN A 445 17.59 1.65 -2.96
C ASN A 445 17.60 1.74 -1.43
N GLN A 446 17.50 0.60 -0.74
CA GLN A 446 17.44 0.54 0.72
C GLN A 446 18.82 0.60 1.39
N VAL A 447 19.89 0.49 0.63
CA VAL A 447 21.26 0.55 1.15
C VAL A 447 21.82 1.96 0.98
N PRO A 448 22.36 2.61 2.04
CA PRO A 448 23.04 3.90 1.89
C PRO A 448 24.17 3.83 0.85
N LEU A 449 24.30 4.88 0.00
CA LEU A 449 25.25 4.88 -1.10
C LEU A 449 26.68 4.52 -0.66
N LYS A 450 27.13 5.06 0.49
CA LYS A 450 28.46 4.83 1.05
C LYS A 450 28.72 3.38 1.50
N ASP A 451 27.65 2.64 1.82
CA ASP A 451 27.73 1.28 2.37
C ASP A 451 27.59 0.20 1.28
N LEU A 452 27.12 0.55 0.09
CA LEU A 452 26.83 -0.39 -1.00
C LEU A 452 28.01 -1.30 -1.35
N PRO A 453 29.24 -0.79 -1.63
CA PRO A 453 30.35 -1.67 -2.03
C PRO A 453 30.73 -2.65 -0.93
N ARG A 454 30.82 -2.16 0.31
CA ARG A 454 31.19 -2.99 1.45
C ARG A 454 30.14 -4.10 1.70
N LYS A 455 28.85 -3.73 1.67
CA LYS A 455 27.78 -4.72 1.90
C LYS A 455 27.66 -5.74 0.78
N ILE A 456 27.89 -5.34 -0.47
CA ILE A 456 27.90 -6.26 -1.60
C ILE A 456 29.11 -7.20 -1.51
N ALA A 457 30.30 -6.70 -1.13
CA ALA A 457 31.47 -7.58 -0.92
C ALA A 457 31.19 -8.65 0.16
N GLN A 458 30.63 -8.26 1.31
CA GLN A 458 30.22 -9.20 2.36
C GLN A 458 29.18 -10.22 1.88
N LEU A 459 28.24 -9.78 1.03
CA LEU A 459 27.24 -10.66 0.44
C LEU A 459 27.88 -11.71 -0.48
N LEU A 460 28.83 -11.31 -1.32
CA LEU A 460 29.52 -12.21 -2.23
C LEU A 460 30.33 -13.26 -1.46
N GLU A 461 31.07 -12.86 -0.42
CA GLU A 461 31.78 -13.78 0.49
C GLU A 461 30.83 -14.81 1.12
N ALA A 462 29.65 -14.37 1.60
CA ALA A 462 28.65 -15.25 2.20
C ALA A 462 28.04 -16.23 1.17
N TRP A 463 27.89 -15.81 -0.08
CA TRP A 463 27.30 -16.65 -1.13
C TRP A 463 28.28 -17.62 -1.76
N GLU A 464 29.57 -17.29 -1.75
CA GLU A 464 30.66 -18.16 -2.28
C GLU A 464 30.95 -19.36 -1.35
N SER A 465 30.77 -19.18 -0.04
CA SER A 465 30.93 -20.24 0.98
C SER A 465 29.78 -21.27 0.93
#